data_af1c070f60bb3d0177afe6b2c1cc270f
#
_entry.id   af1c070f60bb3d0177afe6b2c1cc270f
#
_cell.length_a   1.000
_cell.length_b   1.000
_cell.length_c   1.000
_cell.angle_alpha   90.00
_cell.angle_beta   90.00
_cell.angle_gamma   90.00
#
_symmetry.space_group_name_H-M   'P 1'
#
loop_
_entity.id
_entity.type
_entity.pdbx_description
1 polymer ?
#
loop_
_entity_poly.entity_id
_entity_poly.type
_entity_poly.pdbx_seq_one_letter_code
_entity_poly.pdbx_strand_id
1 'polypeptide(L)' 'MEIRKTSHFAQWLDGLRDTKARARIQVRIERLAAGNPGDVEPVGEGVSELRIDYGPGYRVYFKQRGREL' A
#
# COMPACT_ATOMS: atom_id res chain seq x y z
N MET A 1 10.65 7.88 1.35
CA MET A 1 10.33 6.81 2.31
C MET A 1 10.75 5.47 1.76
N GLU A 2 11.42 4.70 2.56
CA GLU A 2 11.80 3.34 2.19
C GLU A 2 10.62 2.40 2.46
N ILE A 3 10.26 1.59 1.46
CA ILE A 3 9.15 0.63 1.59
C ILE A 3 9.72 -0.77 1.71
N ARG A 4 9.33 -1.47 2.76
CA ARG A 4 9.63 -2.88 2.94
C ARG A 4 8.34 -3.67 2.87
N LYS A 5 8.32 -4.70 2.05
CA LYS A 5 7.16 -5.55 1.89
C LYS A 5 7.39 -6.86 2.63
N THR A 6 6.38 -7.28 3.39
CA THR A 6 6.42 -8.61 3.98
C THR A 6 6.33 -9.65 2.87
N SER A 7 6.86 -10.83 3.12
CA SER A 7 6.75 -11.91 2.13
C SER A 7 5.28 -12.29 1.91
N HIS A 8 4.48 -12.21 2.96
CA HIS A 8 3.04 -12.49 2.87
C HIS A 8 2.35 -11.52 1.92
N PHE A 9 2.64 -10.22 2.06
CA PHE A 9 2.07 -9.21 1.18
C PHE A 9 2.53 -9.40 -0.26
N ALA A 10 3.83 -9.65 -0.45
CA ALA A 10 4.37 -9.84 -1.79
C ALA A 10 3.72 -11.04 -2.49
N GLN A 11 3.52 -12.14 -1.78
CA GLN A 11 2.85 -13.31 -2.34
C GLN A 11 1.41 -13.00 -2.71
N TRP A 12 0.70 -12.27 -1.85
CA TRP A 12 -0.67 -11.88 -2.12
C TRP A 12 -0.74 -11.02 -3.38
N LEU A 13 0.13 -10.03 -3.49
CA LEU A 13 0.14 -9.12 -4.62
C LEU A 13 0.46 -9.85 -5.93
N ASP A 14 1.48 -10.70 -5.89
CA ASP A 14 1.89 -11.46 -7.07
C ASP A 14 0.82 -12.46 -7.51
N GLY A 15 0.00 -12.92 -6.58
CA GLY A 15 -1.07 -13.87 -6.86
C GLY A 15 -2.36 -13.24 -7.36
N LEU A 16 -2.45 -11.91 -7.39
CA LEU A 16 -3.65 -11.26 -7.91
C LEU A 16 -3.81 -11.53 -9.41
N ARG A 17 -4.96 -12.06 -9.76
CA ARG A 17 -5.25 -12.38 -11.16
C ARG A 17 -5.57 -11.14 -11.99
N ASP A 18 -6.14 -10.14 -11.35
CA ASP A 18 -6.46 -8.88 -12.01
C ASP A 18 -5.17 -8.07 -12.15
N THR A 19 -4.60 -8.07 -13.35
CA THR A 19 -3.33 -7.38 -13.60
C THR A 19 -3.46 -5.87 -13.48
N LYS A 20 -4.63 -5.33 -13.79
CA LYS A 20 -4.88 -3.88 -13.63
C LYS A 20 -4.92 -3.50 -12.16
N ALA A 21 -5.56 -4.32 -11.33
CA ALA A 21 -5.57 -4.10 -9.89
C ALA A 21 -4.16 -4.12 -9.32
N ARG A 22 -3.37 -5.11 -9.72
CA ARG A 22 -1.99 -5.21 -9.26
C ARG A 22 -1.18 -3.98 -9.65
N ALA A 23 -1.33 -3.51 -10.89
CA ALA A 23 -0.62 -2.33 -11.35
C ALA A 23 -1.02 -1.09 -10.56
N ARG A 24 -2.31 -0.92 -10.26
CA ARG A 24 -2.79 0.23 -9.49
C ARG A 24 -2.27 0.21 -8.06
N ILE A 25 -2.22 -0.97 -7.45
CA ILE A 25 -1.67 -1.12 -6.10
C ILE A 25 -0.19 -0.75 -6.10
N GLN A 26 0.57 -1.24 -7.08
CA GLN A 26 1.99 -0.95 -7.17
C GLN A 26 2.25 0.54 -7.38
N VAL A 27 1.49 1.20 -8.23
CA VAL A 27 1.63 2.65 -8.45
C VAL A 27 1.37 3.42 -7.16
N ARG A 28 0.35 3.03 -6.39
CA ARG A 28 0.03 3.71 -5.14
C ARG A 28 1.15 3.52 -4.11
N ILE A 29 1.74 2.34 -4.07
CA ILE A 29 2.87 2.09 -3.18
C ILE A 29 4.08 2.93 -3.59
N GLU A 30 4.35 3.04 -4.88
CA GLU A 30 5.44 3.88 -5.38
C GLU A 30 5.23 5.35 -5.04
N ARG A 31 4.00 5.83 -5.17
CA ARG A 31 3.67 7.21 -4.79
C ARG A 31 3.82 7.42 -3.29
N LEU A 32 3.44 6.45 -2.50
CA LEU A 32 3.64 6.52 -1.05
C LEU A 32 5.12 6.65 -0.72
N ALA A 33 5.96 5.86 -1.36
CA ALA A 33 7.41 5.92 -1.16
C ALA A 33 7.99 7.27 -1.57
N ALA A 34 7.38 7.92 -2.56
CA ALA A 34 7.81 9.24 -3.04
C ALA A 34 7.26 10.40 -2.21
N GLY A 35 6.47 10.12 -1.17
CA GLY A 35 5.91 11.17 -0.32
C GLY A 35 4.54 11.66 -0.74
N ASN A 36 3.89 10.98 -1.68
CA ASN A 36 2.54 11.33 -2.16
C ASN A 36 1.56 10.22 -1.83
N PRO A 37 1.11 10.10 -0.57
CA PRO A 37 0.30 8.97 -0.17
C PRO A 37 -1.07 8.89 -0.83
N GLY A 38 -1.68 10.03 -1.16
CA GLY A 38 -3.03 10.02 -1.70
C GLY A 38 -4.06 9.67 -0.64
N ASP A 39 -4.99 8.78 -0.96
CA ASP A 39 -6.07 8.39 -0.06
C ASP A 39 -5.56 7.42 1.00
N VAL A 40 -5.19 7.97 2.14
CA VAL A 40 -4.64 7.23 3.29
C VAL A 40 -5.35 7.69 4.55
N GLU A 41 -5.63 6.75 5.44
CA GLU A 41 -6.24 7.07 6.72
C GLU A 41 -5.59 6.30 7.85
N PRO A 42 -5.24 6.98 8.96
CA PRO A 42 -4.73 6.27 10.14
C PRO A 42 -5.82 5.39 10.74
N VAL A 43 -5.47 4.18 11.12
CA VAL A 43 -6.41 3.25 11.75
C VAL A 43 -6.02 2.87 13.16
N GLY A 44 -4.98 3.51 13.71
CA GLY A 44 -4.55 3.30 15.08
C GLY A 44 -3.24 2.56 15.20
N GLU A 45 -2.59 2.71 16.34
CA GLU A 45 -1.35 2.01 16.69
C GLU A 45 -0.22 2.19 15.67
N GLY A 46 -0.18 3.35 15.02
CA GLY A 46 0.85 3.63 14.02
C GLY A 46 0.61 2.97 12.69
N VAL A 47 -0.52 2.32 12.50
CA VAL A 47 -0.90 1.68 11.24
C VAL A 47 -1.78 2.62 10.44
N SER A 48 -1.54 2.69 9.15
CA SER A 48 -2.36 3.45 8.21
C SER A 48 -2.89 2.54 7.11
N GLU A 49 -4.02 2.94 6.56
CA GLU A 49 -4.71 2.22 5.52
C GLU A 49 -4.58 2.98 4.21
N LEU A 50 -3.97 2.37 3.21
CA LEU A 50 -3.88 2.90 1.87
C LEU A 50 -5.06 2.35 1.07
N ARG A 51 -5.94 3.25 0.63
CA ARG A 51 -7.15 2.85 -0.08
C ARG A 51 -6.95 2.96 -1.58
N ILE A 52 -7.30 1.91 -2.28
CA ILE A 52 -7.22 1.85 -3.74
C ILE A 52 -8.64 1.71 -4.28
N ASP A 53 -9.13 2.78 -4.90
CA ASP A 53 -10.48 2.83 -5.46
C ASP A 53 -10.50 2.20 -6.84
N TYR A 54 -10.53 0.87 -6.84
CA TYR A 54 -10.55 0.09 -8.07
C TYR A 54 -11.16 -1.27 -7.77
N GLY A 55 -12.06 -1.73 -8.63
CA GLY A 55 -12.69 -3.04 -8.48
C GLY A 55 -13.43 -3.15 -7.15
N PRO A 56 -13.17 -4.19 -6.35
CA PRO A 56 -13.84 -4.37 -5.07
C PRO A 56 -13.40 -3.38 -3.98
N GLY A 57 -12.41 -2.53 -4.27
CA GLY A 57 -11.87 -1.62 -3.28
C GLY A 57 -10.79 -2.28 -2.44
N TYR A 58 -9.55 -2.21 -2.91
CA TYR A 58 -8.43 -2.83 -2.21
C TYR A 58 -7.91 -1.91 -1.11
N ARG A 59 -7.38 -2.50 -0.06
CA ARG A 59 -6.79 -1.77 1.05
C ARG A 59 -5.46 -2.40 1.41
N VAL A 60 -4.45 -1.56 1.57
CA VAL A 60 -3.12 -2.00 1.96
C VAL A 60 -2.77 -1.31 3.27
N TYR A 61 -2.37 -2.10 4.26
CA TYR A 61 -2.02 -1.57 5.57
C TYR A 61 -0.52 -1.44 5.67
N PHE A 62 -0.07 -0.32 6.20
CA PHE A 62 1.36 -0.09 6.36
C PHE A 62 1.63 0.64 7.66
N LYS A 63 2.87 0.54 8.12
CA LYS A 63 3.31 1.18 9.35
C LYS A 63 4.55 1.98 9.06
N GLN A 64 4.54 3.23 9.52
CA GLN A 64 5.71 4.08 9.44
C GLN A 64 6.49 3.98 10.72
N ARG A 65 7.81 4.00 10.63
CA ARG A 65 8.67 3.92 11.80
C ARG A 65 9.57 5.13 11.87
N GLY A 66 9.52 5.80 13.00
CA GLY A 66 10.40 6.90 13.30
C GLY A 66 10.31 8.01 12.27
N ARG A 67 11.47 8.49 11.86
CA ARG A 67 11.58 9.61 10.93
C ARG A 67 11.62 9.19 9.47
N GLU A 68 11.49 7.95 9.21
CA GLU A 68 11.59 7.42 7.86
C GLU A 68 10.28 7.57 7.13
N LEU A 69 9.98 8.79 6.82
CA LEU A 69 8.69 9.09 6.19
C LEU A 69 8.84 9.41 4.73
#